data_c65cb4a3626f09c5a18c8a86a3fc7ebb
#
_entry.id   c65cb4a3626f09c5a18c8a86a3fc7ebb
#
_cell.length_a   1.000
_cell.length_b   1.000
_cell.length_c   1.000
_cell.angle_alpha   90.00
_cell.angle_beta   90.00
_cell.angle_gamma   90.00
#
_symmetry.space_group_name_H-M   'P 1'
#
loop_
_entity.id
_entity.type
_entity.pdbx_description
1 polymer ?
#
loop_
_entity_poly.entity_id
_entity_poly.type
_entity_poly.pdbx_seq_one_letter_code
_entity_poly.pdbx_strand_id
1 'polypeptide(L)'
;MASTYTNGGIEKIGSGEQAGTWGTTTNNNLDIIDKSINGVQALTLTGTTDTFTVTDGTVSDAGAKVLVLGGSPTDTHTLTLAPNDADKVHLVQNGTNQTVNISQGSGGNGSLIAGEIAWIFCDGAGSSAAVTKQTISSAPAAFTVGTDLSVGDDISLASDAAVLNFGADSDVSLTHVADTGLLLNSTRQLQFNDSSQFINAP
;
A
#
# COMPACT_ATOMS: atom_id res chain seq x y z
N MET A 1 -0.29 25.35 -32.91
CA MET A 1 -1.31 24.71 -32.02
C MET A 1 -0.73 24.79 -30.62
N ALA A 2 -1.47 25.29 -29.65
CA ALA A 2 -0.92 25.45 -28.27
C ALA A 2 -0.48 24.12 -27.68
N SER A 3 0.61 24.15 -26.91
CA SER A 3 1.06 23.01 -26.11
C SER A 3 -0.04 22.55 -25.15
N THR A 4 -0.07 21.25 -24.85
CA THR A 4 -0.97 20.63 -23.88
C THR A 4 -0.16 19.76 -22.92
N TYR A 5 -0.75 19.34 -21.80
CA TYR A 5 -0.05 18.54 -20.80
C TYR A 5 -0.70 17.18 -20.60
N THR A 6 0.08 16.22 -20.11
CA THR A 6 -0.40 14.92 -19.64
C THR A 6 -0.79 15.02 -18.17
N ASN A 7 -1.48 14.00 -17.63
CA ASN A 7 -1.80 13.91 -16.19
C ASN A 7 -0.56 13.97 -15.26
N GLY A 8 0.61 13.60 -15.76
CA GLY A 8 1.89 13.70 -15.04
C GLY A 8 2.60 15.05 -15.23
N GLY A 9 1.97 16.04 -15.85
CA GLY A 9 2.57 17.37 -16.10
C GLY A 9 3.59 17.42 -17.23
N ILE A 10 3.67 16.38 -18.09
CA ILE A 10 4.58 16.32 -19.24
C ILE A 10 4.01 17.17 -20.36
N GLU A 11 4.79 18.12 -20.86
CA GLU A 11 4.37 18.98 -21.97
C GLU A 11 4.42 18.26 -23.31
N LYS A 12 3.29 18.25 -24.02
CA LYS A 12 3.20 17.88 -25.44
C LYS A 12 3.34 19.15 -26.27
N ILE A 13 4.54 19.39 -26.79
CA ILE A 13 4.87 20.59 -27.53
C ILE A 13 4.00 20.70 -28.79
N GLY A 14 3.30 21.82 -28.96
CA GLY A 14 2.52 22.10 -30.14
C GLY A 14 3.38 22.24 -31.38
N SER A 15 2.85 21.82 -32.57
CA SER A 15 3.57 21.95 -33.83
C SER A 15 3.86 23.42 -34.14
N GLY A 16 5.11 23.75 -34.40
CA GLY A 16 5.60 25.10 -34.69
C GLY A 16 5.84 25.97 -33.46
N GLU A 17 5.65 25.44 -32.26
CA GLU A 17 5.95 26.15 -31.00
C GLU A 17 7.37 25.91 -30.52
N GLN A 18 7.82 26.71 -29.55
CA GLN A 18 9.09 26.62 -28.82
C GLN A 18 10.32 26.63 -29.71
N ALA A 19 10.32 27.41 -30.81
CA ALA A 19 11.51 27.63 -31.63
C ALA A 19 12.67 28.17 -30.76
N GLY A 20 13.76 27.40 -30.66
CA GLY A 20 14.92 27.71 -29.83
C GLY A 20 14.83 27.28 -28.36
N THR A 21 13.69 26.81 -27.85
CA THR A 21 13.51 26.37 -26.46
C THR A 21 13.01 24.91 -26.32
N TRP A 22 12.66 24.26 -27.41
CA TRP A 22 12.13 22.89 -27.40
C TRP A 22 13.08 21.89 -26.69
N GLY A 23 14.40 22.09 -26.82
CA GLY A 23 15.38 21.25 -26.13
C GLY A 23 15.30 21.33 -24.61
N THR A 24 15.05 22.53 -24.07
CA THR A 24 14.85 22.74 -22.63
C THR A 24 13.57 22.04 -22.17
N THR A 25 12.47 22.19 -22.90
CA THR A 25 11.20 21.52 -22.59
C THR A 25 11.34 20.01 -22.65
N THR A 26 12.04 19.50 -23.68
CA THR A 26 12.27 18.04 -23.81
C THR A 26 13.08 17.51 -22.63
N ASN A 27 14.16 18.18 -22.24
CA ASN A 27 14.96 17.75 -21.08
C ASN A 27 14.13 17.79 -19.79
N ASN A 28 13.36 18.85 -19.57
CA ASN A 28 12.48 18.93 -18.42
C ASN A 28 11.41 17.81 -18.42
N ASN A 29 10.87 17.47 -19.56
CA ASN A 29 9.95 16.32 -19.70
C ASN A 29 10.64 15.00 -19.34
N LEU A 30 11.91 14.80 -19.74
CA LEU A 30 12.69 13.62 -19.36
C LEU A 30 12.92 13.56 -17.85
N ASP A 31 13.20 14.69 -17.21
CA ASP A 31 13.35 14.79 -15.75
C ASP A 31 12.03 14.47 -15.03
N ILE A 32 10.88 14.93 -15.54
CA ILE A 32 9.56 14.57 -15.02
C ILE A 32 9.29 13.06 -15.16
N ILE A 33 9.62 12.47 -16.31
CA ILE A 33 9.48 11.03 -16.56
C ILE A 33 10.37 10.24 -15.60
N ASP A 34 11.64 10.60 -15.47
CA ASP A 34 12.57 9.93 -14.55
C ASP A 34 12.07 10.02 -13.11
N LYS A 35 11.62 11.19 -12.66
CA LYS A 35 11.04 11.39 -11.33
C LYS A 35 9.84 10.48 -11.10
N SER A 36 8.97 10.31 -12.09
CA SER A 36 7.76 9.47 -12.00
C SER A 36 8.03 7.97 -12.01
N ILE A 37 9.18 7.55 -12.55
CA ILE A 37 9.56 6.12 -12.64
C ILE A 37 10.48 5.72 -11.49
N ASN A 38 11.50 6.53 -11.20
CA ASN A 38 12.60 6.22 -10.30
C ASN A 38 12.65 7.12 -9.05
N GLY A 39 11.88 8.22 -9.03
CA GLY A 39 11.99 9.23 -7.98
C GLY A 39 11.53 8.74 -6.62
N VAL A 40 12.36 9.02 -5.61
CA VAL A 40 12.03 8.90 -4.19
C VAL A 40 12.03 10.31 -3.60
N GLN A 41 10.93 10.71 -2.99
CA GLN A 41 10.76 12.05 -2.43
C GLN A 41 10.37 11.99 -0.97
N ALA A 42 11.15 12.66 -0.12
CA ALA A 42 10.77 12.93 1.26
C ALA A 42 9.84 14.15 1.30
N LEU A 43 8.70 14.00 1.95
CA LEU A 43 7.72 15.06 2.20
C LEU A 43 7.62 15.31 3.70
N THR A 44 7.77 16.55 4.13
CA THR A 44 7.65 16.91 5.55
C THR A 44 6.25 17.42 5.83
N LEU A 45 5.50 16.69 6.64
CA LEU A 45 4.14 17.02 7.04
C LEU A 45 4.12 17.88 8.31
N THR A 46 3.24 18.87 8.35
CA THR A 46 3.09 19.78 9.48
C THR A 46 1.62 20.04 9.80
N GLY A 47 1.31 20.19 11.09
CA GLY A 47 -0.08 20.41 11.51
C GLY A 47 -0.98 19.22 11.18
N THR A 48 -2.14 19.49 10.57
CA THR A 48 -3.17 18.48 10.27
C THR A 48 -3.49 18.31 8.80
N THR A 49 -2.98 19.21 7.94
CA THR A 49 -3.24 19.16 6.48
C THR A 49 -2.07 19.72 5.68
N ASP A 50 -1.73 19.04 4.60
CA ASP A 50 -0.80 19.54 3.58
C ASP A 50 -1.35 19.21 2.17
N THR A 51 -0.93 19.97 1.17
CA THR A 51 -1.25 19.73 -0.24
C THR A 51 0.03 19.71 -1.06
N PHE A 52 0.28 18.63 -1.77
CA PHE A 52 1.38 18.53 -2.72
C PHE A 52 0.81 18.41 -4.13
N THR A 53 1.30 19.25 -5.04
CA THR A 53 0.74 19.40 -6.38
C THR A 53 1.74 18.96 -7.44
N VAL A 54 1.28 18.17 -8.41
CA VAL A 54 1.98 18.00 -9.69
C VAL A 54 1.64 19.22 -10.56
N THR A 55 2.67 19.98 -10.92
CA THR A 55 2.52 21.20 -11.73
C THR A 55 2.98 20.93 -13.15
N ASP A 56 2.16 21.36 -14.12
CA ASP A 56 2.45 21.25 -15.54
C ASP A 56 3.81 21.83 -15.92
N GLY A 57 4.57 21.09 -16.71
CA GLY A 57 5.89 21.47 -17.20
C GLY A 57 6.94 21.64 -16.11
N THR A 58 6.74 21.10 -14.90
CA THR A 58 7.66 21.29 -13.78
C THR A 58 7.90 19.95 -13.05
N VAL A 59 9.16 19.67 -12.74
CA VAL A 59 9.51 18.54 -11.86
C VAL A 59 8.96 18.82 -10.46
N SER A 60 7.93 18.07 -10.08
CA SER A 60 7.19 18.27 -8.83
C SER A 60 7.47 17.16 -7.83
N ASP A 61 7.52 17.48 -6.54
CA ASP A 61 7.73 16.50 -5.47
C ASP A 61 6.63 15.44 -5.44
N ALA A 62 5.37 15.86 -5.62
CA ALA A 62 4.21 14.97 -5.74
C ALA A 62 4.24 14.06 -6.99
N GLY A 63 5.15 14.29 -7.94
CA GLY A 63 5.34 13.45 -9.13
C GLY A 63 6.24 12.23 -8.89
N ALA A 64 6.89 12.10 -7.75
CA ALA A 64 7.81 11.00 -7.49
C ALA A 64 7.07 9.65 -7.35
N LYS A 65 7.73 8.56 -7.75
CA LYS A 65 7.17 7.20 -7.63
C LYS A 65 6.98 6.77 -6.17
N VAL A 66 7.94 7.11 -5.33
CA VAL A 66 7.94 6.78 -3.90
C VAL A 66 7.85 8.06 -3.09
N LEU A 67 6.89 8.13 -2.18
CA LEU A 67 6.72 9.23 -1.25
C LEU A 67 7.05 8.74 0.17
N VAL A 68 8.04 9.37 0.80
CA VAL A 68 8.43 9.10 2.19
C VAL A 68 7.92 10.24 3.04
N LEU A 69 6.83 9.98 3.78
CA LEU A 69 6.21 10.98 4.64
C LEU A 69 6.96 11.04 5.97
N GLY A 70 7.42 12.23 6.32
CA GLY A 70 8.11 12.52 7.58
C GLY A 70 7.51 13.74 8.26
N GLY A 71 8.19 14.25 9.28
CA GLY A 71 7.73 15.38 10.07
C GLY A 71 7.02 14.97 11.35
N SER A 72 6.37 15.92 11.99
CA SER A 72 5.71 15.74 13.30
C SER A 72 4.31 16.35 13.26
N PRO A 73 3.36 15.72 12.50
CA PRO A 73 1.99 16.17 12.53
C PRO A 73 1.40 16.02 13.95
N THR A 74 0.52 16.94 14.32
CA THR A 74 0.01 17.03 15.70
C THR A 74 -1.16 16.11 16.00
N ASP A 75 -1.80 15.58 14.94
CA ASP A 75 -2.95 14.67 14.98
C ASP A 75 -3.03 13.91 13.66
N THR A 76 -4.09 13.11 13.45
CA THR A 76 -4.39 12.51 12.15
C THR A 76 -4.25 13.57 11.06
N HIS A 77 -3.39 13.29 10.08
CA HIS A 77 -3.03 14.24 9.04
C HIS A 77 -3.74 13.92 7.72
N THR A 78 -4.21 14.93 7.00
CA THR A 78 -4.72 14.75 5.63
C THR A 78 -3.72 15.33 4.63
N LEU A 79 -3.14 14.46 3.82
CA LEU A 79 -2.28 14.81 2.70
C LEU A 79 -3.06 14.78 1.40
N THR A 80 -3.27 15.94 0.77
CA THR A 80 -3.94 16.03 -0.53
C THR A 80 -2.93 15.98 -1.68
N LEU A 81 -3.11 15.06 -2.63
CA LEU A 81 -2.32 14.93 -3.86
C LEU A 81 -3.06 15.58 -5.03
N ALA A 82 -2.70 16.81 -5.34
CA ALA A 82 -3.28 17.58 -6.45
C ALA A 82 -2.47 17.41 -7.76
N PRO A 83 -3.08 17.70 -8.96
CA PRO A 83 -4.48 18.01 -9.16
C PRO A 83 -5.39 16.78 -8.99
N ASN A 84 -6.69 17.02 -8.82
CA ASN A 84 -7.67 15.97 -8.56
C ASN A 84 -8.19 15.26 -9.82
N ASP A 85 -7.85 15.74 -11.00
CA ASP A 85 -8.20 15.17 -12.30
C ASP A 85 -7.06 14.36 -12.96
N ALA A 86 -6.00 14.08 -12.19
CA ALA A 86 -4.86 13.30 -12.64
C ALA A 86 -4.76 11.97 -11.89
N ASP A 87 -4.84 10.85 -12.58
CA ASP A 87 -4.56 9.51 -12.02
C ASP A 87 -3.10 9.41 -11.60
N LYS A 88 -2.87 8.83 -10.44
CA LYS A 88 -1.53 8.66 -9.86
C LYS A 88 -1.39 7.31 -9.17
N VAL A 89 -0.18 6.77 -9.22
CA VAL A 89 0.19 5.55 -8.50
C VAL A 89 1.50 5.79 -7.76
N HIS A 90 1.46 5.70 -6.44
CA HIS A 90 2.62 5.88 -5.59
C HIS A 90 2.82 4.71 -4.63
N LEU A 91 4.08 4.39 -4.33
CA LEU A 91 4.41 3.68 -3.10
C LEU A 91 4.62 4.72 -2.01
N VAL A 92 3.83 4.65 -0.95
CA VAL A 92 3.88 5.64 0.15
C VAL A 92 4.31 4.96 1.43
N GLN A 93 5.33 5.53 2.08
CA GLN A 93 5.75 5.17 3.43
C GLN A 93 5.33 6.26 4.40
N ASN A 94 4.54 5.91 5.41
CA ASN A 94 4.23 6.79 6.52
C ASN A 94 5.29 6.67 7.63
N GLY A 95 6.32 7.51 7.58
CA GLY A 95 7.37 7.60 8.61
C GLY A 95 7.01 8.55 9.76
N THR A 96 5.78 9.07 9.83
CA THR A 96 5.33 9.92 10.94
C THR A 96 4.82 9.08 12.12
N ASN A 97 4.51 9.73 13.22
CA ASN A 97 3.92 9.12 14.42
C ASN A 97 2.37 9.15 14.42
N GLN A 98 1.74 9.63 13.35
CA GLN A 98 0.29 9.78 13.24
C GLN A 98 -0.26 8.99 12.04
N THR A 99 -1.58 8.76 12.03
CA THR A 99 -2.26 8.27 10.83
C THR A 99 -2.27 9.37 9.77
N VAL A 100 -1.93 9.02 8.52
CA VAL A 100 -2.00 9.92 7.37
C VAL A 100 -3.08 9.43 6.41
N ASN A 101 -4.06 10.28 6.17
CA ASN A 101 -5.10 10.09 5.15
C ASN A 101 -4.63 10.72 3.84
N ILE A 102 -4.37 9.91 2.83
CA ILE A 102 -4.09 10.41 1.48
C ILE A 102 -5.41 10.69 0.80
N SER A 103 -5.58 11.91 0.33
CA SER A 103 -6.79 12.42 -0.33
C SER A 103 -6.46 12.95 -1.72
N GLN A 104 -7.44 13.00 -2.62
CA GLN A 104 -7.33 13.67 -3.91
C GLN A 104 -8.53 14.57 -4.22
N GLY A 105 -9.71 14.24 -3.68
CA GLY A 105 -10.96 14.97 -3.89
C GLY A 105 -11.93 14.71 -2.73
N SER A 106 -13.23 14.71 -3.01
CA SER A 106 -14.26 14.41 -2.01
C SER A 106 -14.60 12.92 -1.87
N GLY A 107 -13.95 12.05 -2.66
CA GLY A 107 -14.10 10.60 -2.57
C GLY A 107 -13.38 10.00 -1.36
N GLY A 108 -13.33 8.66 -1.31
CA GLY A 108 -12.67 7.93 -0.23
C GLY A 108 -11.18 8.23 -0.13
N ASN A 109 -10.62 8.18 1.06
CA ASN A 109 -9.20 8.38 1.34
C ASN A 109 -8.48 7.04 1.57
N GLY A 110 -7.20 6.98 1.18
CA GLY A 110 -6.29 5.90 1.56
C GLY A 110 -5.62 6.21 2.91
N SER A 111 -5.98 5.53 3.98
CA SER A 111 -5.41 5.77 5.32
C SER A 111 -4.23 4.88 5.61
N LEU A 112 -3.07 5.46 5.94
CA LEU A 112 -1.86 4.75 6.39
C LEU A 112 -1.62 5.04 7.87
N ILE A 113 -1.53 3.99 8.68
CA ILE A 113 -1.11 4.13 10.08
C ILE A 113 0.40 4.43 10.17
N ALA A 114 0.87 4.85 11.34
CA ALA A 114 2.29 5.11 11.59
C ALA A 114 3.15 3.88 11.24
N GLY A 115 4.23 4.07 10.48
CA GLY A 115 5.15 3.02 10.04
C GLY A 115 4.69 2.19 8.83
N GLU A 116 3.46 2.37 8.34
CA GLU A 116 2.92 1.59 7.23
C GLU A 116 3.52 1.98 5.88
N ILE A 117 3.67 0.98 5.00
CA ILE A 117 4.03 1.15 3.60
C ILE A 117 2.92 0.53 2.76
N ALA A 118 2.39 1.28 1.79
CA ALA A 118 1.33 0.79 0.91
C ALA A 118 1.40 1.39 -0.49
N TRP A 119 0.87 0.67 -1.48
CA TRP A 119 0.54 1.25 -2.76
C TRP A 119 -0.72 2.10 -2.66
N ILE A 120 -0.68 3.28 -3.26
CA ILE A 120 -1.77 4.25 -3.32
C ILE A 120 -2.14 4.49 -4.77
N PHE A 121 -3.43 4.40 -5.05
CA PHE A 121 -4.02 4.66 -6.37
C PHE A 121 -4.99 5.83 -6.24
N CYS A 122 -4.72 6.90 -6.98
CA CYS A 122 -5.59 8.06 -7.12
C CYS A 122 -6.30 7.95 -8.48
N ASP A 123 -7.62 8.01 -8.52
CA ASP A 123 -8.42 7.73 -9.72
C ASP A 123 -8.63 8.94 -10.66
N GLY A 124 -8.20 10.15 -10.23
CA GLY A 124 -8.29 11.34 -11.08
C GLY A 124 -9.71 11.76 -11.47
N ALA A 125 -10.74 11.37 -10.69
CA ALA A 125 -12.14 11.61 -11.04
C ALA A 125 -12.63 13.06 -10.76
N GLY A 126 -11.72 14.03 -10.72
CA GLY A 126 -12.05 15.44 -10.49
C GLY A 126 -12.52 15.69 -9.07
N SER A 127 -13.59 16.46 -8.89
CA SER A 127 -14.08 16.81 -7.54
C SER A 127 -14.47 15.61 -6.70
N SER A 128 -14.85 14.48 -7.31
CA SER A 128 -15.20 13.22 -6.63
C SER A 128 -14.03 12.23 -6.55
N ALA A 129 -12.82 12.64 -6.93
CA ALA A 129 -11.65 11.79 -6.93
C ALA A 129 -11.45 11.07 -5.58
N ALA A 130 -11.17 9.77 -5.70
CA ALA A 130 -10.96 8.87 -4.57
C ALA A 130 -9.54 8.31 -4.58
N VAL A 131 -9.12 7.88 -3.41
CA VAL A 131 -7.82 7.23 -3.19
C VAL A 131 -8.03 5.83 -2.62
N THR A 132 -7.50 4.83 -3.31
CA THR A 132 -7.49 3.44 -2.87
C THR A 132 -6.12 3.07 -2.33
N LYS A 133 -6.08 2.52 -1.12
CA LYS A 133 -4.89 1.90 -0.54
C LYS A 133 -4.90 0.40 -0.83
N GLN A 134 -3.81 -0.12 -1.38
CA GLN A 134 -3.58 -1.55 -1.54
C GLN A 134 -2.52 -2.01 -0.55
N THR A 135 -2.94 -2.80 0.41
CA THR A 135 -2.05 -3.54 1.31
C THR A 135 -1.89 -4.99 0.82
N ILE A 136 -0.78 -5.62 1.17
CA ILE A 136 -0.55 -7.05 0.84
C ILE A 136 -1.39 -7.98 1.76
N SER A 137 -2.34 -7.42 2.51
CA SER A 137 -3.11 -8.13 3.54
C SER A 137 -4.29 -8.97 3.05
N SER A 138 -4.58 -9.01 1.75
CA SER A 138 -5.65 -9.85 1.21
C SER A 138 -5.15 -10.77 0.12
N ALA A 139 -4.82 -12.00 0.48
CA ALA A 139 -4.80 -13.11 -0.48
C ALA A 139 -6.27 -13.50 -0.74
N PRO A 140 -6.83 -13.32 -1.95
CA PRO A 140 -8.25 -13.56 -2.19
C PRO A 140 -8.67 -15.05 -2.11
N ALA A 141 -7.72 -15.96 -2.06
CA ALA A 141 -8.00 -17.41 -1.97
C ALA A 141 -7.02 -18.17 -1.06
N ALA A 142 -5.72 -17.95 -1.19
CA ALA A 142 -4.70 -18.58 -0.34
C ALA A 142 -3.42 -17.74 -0.33
N PHE A 143 -2.75 -17.72 0.80
CA PHE A 143 -1.38 -17.22 0.93
C PHE A 143 -0.45 -18.41 1.07
N THR A 144 0.42 -18.63 0.09
CA THR A 144 1.37 -19.76 0.09
C THR A 144 2.76 -19.27 0.45
N VAL A 145 3.36 -19.84 1.49
CA VAL A 145 4.76 -19.65 1.88
C VAL A 145 5.55 -20.87 1.38
N GLY A 146 6.58 -20.63 0.57
CA GLY A 146 7.34 -21.71 -0.10
C GLY A 146 8.25 -22.52 0.83
N THR A 147 8.60 -22.00 2.02
CA THR A 147 9.44 -22.64 3.02
C THR A 147 8.83 -22.50 4.41
N ASP A 148 9.33 -21.59 5.22
CA ASP A 148 8.92 -21.42 6.61
C ASP A 148 8.08 -20.14 6.78
N LEU A 149 7.05 -20.18 7.62
CA LEU A 149 6.31 -19.02 8.10
C LEU A 149 6.83 -18.66 9.50
N SER A 150 7.48 -17.50 9.63
CA SER A 150 7.85 -16.93 10.92
C SER A 150 6.88 -15.81 11.28
N VAL A 151 6.21 -15.93 12.43
CA VAL A 151 5.27 -14.92 12.95
C VAL A 151 5.86 -14.36 14.23
N GLY A 152 6.05 -13.03 14.29
CA GLY A 152 6.71 -12.35 15.42
C GLY A 152 5.83 -12.15 16.65
N ASP A 153 4.52 -12.39 16.53
CA ASP A 153 3.53 -12.25 17.60
C ASP A 153 2.48 -13.37 17.44
N ASP A 154 1.20 -13.09 17.39
CA ASP A 154 0.12 -14.07 17.39
C ASP A 154 -0.29 -14.54 15.99
N ILE A 155 -0.77 -15.80 15.90
CA ILE A 155 -1.53 -16.31 14.76
C ILE A 155 -3.00 -16.42 15.17
N SER A 156 -3.89 -15.65 14.52
CA SER A 156 -5.33 -15.74 14.71
C SER A 156 -5.98 -16.54 13.57
N LEU A 157 -6.59 -17.66 13.90
CA LEU A 157 -7.43 -18.46 13.00
C LEU A 157 -8.90 -18.16 13.33
N ALA A 158 -9.48 -17.15 12.66
CA ALA A 158 -10.76 -16.54 13.06
C ALA A 158 -12.02 -17.29 12.64
N SER A 159 -11.91 -18.43 11.95
CA SER A 159 -13.07 -19.23 11.54
C SER A 159 -13.50 -20.19 12.65
N ASP A 160 -14.82 -20.32 12.88
CA ASP A 160 -15.40 -21.30 13.81
C ASP A 160 -15.15 -22.78 13.43
N ALA A 161 -14.65 -23.01 12.23
CA ALA A 161 -14.20 -24.31 11.76
C ALA A 161 -12.75 -24.28 11.30
N ALA A 162 -11.91 -23.44 11.94
CA ALA A 162 -10.50 -23.32 11.60
C ALA A 162 -9.76 -24.65 11.79
N VAL A 163 -8.91 -25.01 10.82
CA VAL A 163 -8.12 -26.24 10.82
C VAL A 163 -6.66 -25.93 10.59
N LEU A 164 -5.79 -26.47 11.44
CA LEU A 164 -4.36 -26.52 11.24
C LEU A 164 -3.98 -27.96 10.83
N ASN A 165 -3.55 -28.13 9.59
CA ASN A 165 -3.15 -29.42 9.03
C ASN A 165 -1.64 -29.62 9.13
N PHE A 166 -1.22 -30.85 9.39
CA PHE A 166 0.16 -31.30 9.42
C PHE A 166 0.37 -32.48 8.49
N GLY A 167 1.55 -32.52 7.86
CA GLY A 167 1.91 -33.54 6.88
C GLY A 167 1.50 -33.15 5.45
N ALA A 168 2.16 -33.74 4.45
CA ALA A 168 1.90 -33.48 3.03
C ALA A 168 0.52 -33.96 2.58
N ASP A 169 -0.03 -34.98 3.23
CA ASP A 169 -1.34 -35.55 3.02
C ASP A 169 -2.41 -35.12 4.03
N SER A 170 -2.01 -34.17 4.94
CA SER A 170 -2.89 -33.61 5.98
C SER A 170 -3.50 -34.69 6.90
N ASP A 171 -2.76 -35.75 7.18
CA ASP A 171 -3.23 -36.89 7.97
C ASP A 171 -3.38 -36.59 9.46
N VAL A 172 -2.78 -35.50 9.95
CA VAL A 172 -2.97 -34.97 11.30
C VAL A 172 -3.53 -33.54 11.20
N SER A 173 -4.62 -33.29 11.93
CA SER A 173 -5.21 -31.95 12.01
C SER A 173 -5.66 -31.57 13.40
N LEU A 174 -5.54 -30.30 13.71
CA LEU A 174 -6.09 -29.66 14.91
C LEU A 174 -7.21 -28.73 14.47
N THR A 175 -8.44 -29.03 14.85
CA THR A 175 -9.64 -28.32 14.43
C THR A 175 -10.28 -27.57 15.57
N HIS A 176 -10.64 -26.31 15.39
CA HIS A 176 -11.51 -25.58 16.28
C HIS A 176 -12.93 -26.12 16.19
N VAL A 177 -13.46 -26.60 17.31
CA VAL A 177 -14.88 -26.97 17.46
C VAL A 177 -15.57 -25.83 18.19
N ALA A 178 -16.44 -25.10 17.50
CA ALA A 178 -17.08 -23.89 18.02
C ALA A 178 -17.67 -24.11 19.41
N ASP A 179 -17.40 -23.19 20.33
CA ASP A 179 -17.86 -23.17 21.71
C ASP A 179 -17.50 -24.40 22.58
N THR A 180 -16.65 -25.31 22.03
CA THR A 180 -16.33 -26.58 22.70
C THR A 180 -14.82 -26.74 22.99
N GLY A 181 -13.95 -26.57 21.98
CA GLY A 181 -12.51 -26.72 22.18
C GLY A 181 -11.73 -27.06 20.90
N LEU A 182 -10.59 -27.71 21.08
CA LEU A 182 -9.72 -28.17 19.98
C LEU A 182 -9.83 -29.68 19.82
N LEU A 183 -10.14 -30.14 18.62
CA LEU A 183 -10.21 -31.55 18.24
C LEU A 183 -8.93 -31.95 17.50
N LEU A 184 -8.20 -32.91 18.04
CA LEU A 184 -7.18 -33.67 17.33
C LEU A 184 -7.86 -34.83 16.61
N ASN A 185 -7.70 -34.93 15.28
CA ASN A 185 -8.47 -35.83 14.46
C ASN A 185 -8.21 -37.34 14.73
N SER A 186 -9.23 -38.16 14.54
CA SER A 186 -9.16 -39.63 14.62
C SER A 186 -8.51 -40.15 15.93
N THR A 187 -7.62 -41.14 15.84
CA THR A 187 -6.88 -41.75 16.96
C THR A 187 -5.51 -41.11 17.17
N ARG A 188 -5.30 -39.85 16.71
CA ARG A 188 -4.04 -39.15 16.86
C ARG A 188 -3.80 -38.76 18.30
N GLN A 189 -2.54 -38.62 18.67
CA GLN A 189 -2.11 -38.39 20.04
C GLN A 189 -1.38 -37.05 20.14
N LEU A 190 -1.60 -36.32 21.22
CA LEU A 190 -0.69 -35.26 21.67
C LEU A 190 0.43 -35.93 22.49
N GLN A 191 1.64 -36.03 21.93
CA GLN A 191 2.79 -36.68 22.56
C GLN A 191 3.67 -35.65 23.28
N PHE A 192 4.21 -36.02 24.45
CA PHE A 192 5.12 -35.23 25.22
C PHE A 192 6.46 -35.96 25.29
N ASN A 193 7.52 -35.34 24.81
CA ASN A 193 8.90 -35.83 24.84
C ASN A 193 9.15 -37.13 24.01
N ASP A 194 8.35 -38.16 24.18
CA ASP A 194 8.42 -39.40 23.37
C ASP A 194 7.04 -40.05 23.20
N SER A 195 6.99 -41.14 22.44
CA SER A 195 5.73 -41.83 22.09
C SER A 195 5.07 -42.56 23.28
N SER A 196 5.74 -42.67 24.44
CA SER A 196 5.17 -43.26 25.64
C SER A 196 4.43 -42.31 26.55
N GLN A 197 4.56 -40.98 26.26
CA GLN A 197 3.94 -39.90 27.04
C GLN A 197 2.95 -39.14 26.14
N PHE A 198 1.67 -39.41 26.27
CA PHE A 198 0.64 -38.85 25.43
C PHE A 198 -0.71 -38.70 26.13
N ILE A 199 -1.57 -37.84 25.58
CA ILE A 199 -3.00 -37.78 25.87
C ILE A 199 -3.74 -38.27 24.63
N ASN A 200 -4.57 -39.26 24.77
CA ASN A 200 -5.53 -39.71 23.74
C ASN A 200 -6.92 -39.80 24.35
N ALA A 201 -7.95 -39.65 23.51
CA ALA A 201 -9.28 -40.00 23.90
C ALA A 201 -9.45 -41.51 23.92
N PRO A 202 -10.17 -42.08 24.91
CA PRO A 202 -10.47 -43.49 24.95
C PRO A 202 -11.40 -43.93 23.82
#